data_2551df8ccfa99554da7005ccb8e3c5da
#
_entry.id   2551df8ccfa99554da7005ccb8e3c5da
#
_cell.length_a   1.000
_cell.length_b   1.000
_cell.length_c   1.000
_cell.angle_alpha   90.00
_cell.angle_beta   90.00
_cell.angle_gamma   90.00
#
_symmetry.space_group_name_H-M   'P 1'
#
loop_
_entity.id
_entity.type
_entity.pdbx_description
1 polymer ?
#
loop_
_entity_poly.entity_id
_entity_poly.type
_entity_poly.pdbx_seq_one_letter_code
_entity_poly.pdbx_strand_id
1 'polypeptide(L)'
;DIGQILFYMKLIDNTLKDIFGKEVIIIPWHCIDPNDEYADVYGHSDGFVRWCGGNKVLMSNHRDFDKVEVMEMRRIMELYEFEIEEMFFDVKNPNYDWNWAYINYLQVGQKIIMPSFGIAEDRHALAYVQKNNPGCEVRQIRMRDIAANGGALHCITWNIKK
;
A
#
# COMPACT_ATOMS: atom_id res chain seq x y z
N ASP A 1 5.99 21.81 20.75
CA ASP A 1 6.87 21.21 21.75
C ASP A 1 6.95 19.69 21.50
N ILE A 2 8.18 19.17 21.31
CA ILE A 2 8.45 17.74 21.03
C ILE A 2 7.83 16.85 22.11
N GLY A 3 7.87 17.25 23.36
CA GLY A 3 7.27 16.46 24.46
C GLY A 3 5.76 16.29 24.30
N GLN A 4 5.08 17.29 23.81
CA GLN A 4 3.64 17.22 23.54
C GLN A 4 3.32 16.31 22.35
N ILE A 5 4.12 16.35 21.31
CA ILE A 5 3.99 15.45 20.14
C ILE A 5 4.17 14.00 20.58
N LEU A 6 5.24 13.69 21.31
CA LEU A 6 5.50 12.33 21.82
C LEU A 6 4.39 11.82 22.75
N PHE A 7 3.83 12.72 23.57
CA PHE A 7 2.68 12.38 24.43
C PHE A 7 1.46 11.96 23.61
N TYR A 8 1.09 12.74 22.59
CA TYR A 8 -0.05 12.41 21.74
C TYR A 8 0.18 11.15 20.92
N MET A 9 1.39 10.94 20.37
CA MET A 9 1.73 9.70 19.66
C MET A 9 1.55 8.47 20.55
N LYS A 10 2.04 8.53 21.80
CA LYS A 10 1.88 7.43 22.76
C LYS A 10 0.42 7.20 23.16
N LEU A 11 -0.35 8.27 23.29
CA LEU A 11 -1.78 8.18 23.59
C LEU A 11 -2.54 7.50 22.43
N ILE A 12 -2.25 7.88 21.18
CA ILE A 12 -2.84 7.26 19.98
C ILE A 12 -2.48 5.78 19.93
N ASP A 13 -1.20 5.42 20.08
CA ASP A 13 -0.74 4.03 20.05
C ASP A 13 -1.45 3.16 21.10
N ASN A 14 -1.52 3.63 22.34
CA ASN A 14 -2.23 2.91 23.40
C ASN A 14 -3.72 2.76 23.10
N THR A 15 -4.37 3.82 22.63
CA THR A 15 -5.80 3.80 22.28
C THR A 15 -6.08 2.81 21.16
N LEU A 16 -5.25 2.79 20.13
CA LEU A 16 -5.39 1.84 19.02
C LEU A 16 -5.14 0.39 19.47
N LYS A 17 -4.15 0.16 20.32
CA LYS A 17 -3.91 -1.16 20.93
C LYS A 17 -5.11 -1.65 21.73
N ASP A 18 -5.73 -0.77 22.51
CA ASP A 18 -6.92 -1.10 23.31
C ASP A 18 -8.13 -1.44 22.41
N ILE A 19 -8.32 -0.69 21.34
CA ILE A 19 -9.42 -0.91 20.39
C ILE A 19 -9.25 -2.20 19.59
N PHE A 20 -8.06 -2.44 19.06
CA PHE A 20 -7.81 -3.56 18.14
C PHE A 20 -7.28 -4.82 18.85
N GLY A 21 -6.87 -4.73 20.10
CA GLY A 21 -6.25 -5.83 20.84
C GLY A 21 -4.92 -6.32 20.24
N LYS A 22 -4.28 -5.48 19.42
CA LYS A 22 -3.05 -5.78 18.69
C LYS A 22 -2.18 -4.54 18.59
N GLU A 23 -0.89 -4.75 18.37
CA GLU A 23 0.02 -3.68 18.01
C GLU A 23 -0.37 -3.05 16.68
N VAL A 24 -0.34 -1.73 16.63
CA VAL A 24 -0.65 -0.93 15.42
C VAL A 24 0.61 -0.23 14.97
N ILE A 25 1.00 -0.44 13.73
CA ILE A 25 2.15 0.22 13.13
C ILE A 25 1.68 1.52 12.51
N ILE A 26 2.19 2.63 13.03
CA ILE A 26 1.91 3.96 12.48
C ILE A 26 2.94 4.25 11.39
N ILE A 27 2.47 4.42 10.16
CA ILE A 27 3.29 4.79 9.02
C ILE A 27 3.23 6.31 8.89
N PRO A 28 4.38 7.02 8.93
CA PRO A 28 4.39 8.47 8.73
C PRO A 28 3.94 8.82 7.33
N TRP A 29 3.20 9.88 7.23
CA TRP A 29 2.72 10.44 5.98
C TRP A 29 3.10 11.92 5.91
N HIS A 30 3.74 12.31 4.84
CA HIS A 30 4.14 13.70 4.60
C HIS A 30 3.32 14.28 3.46
N CYS A 31 2.32 15.09 3.80
CA CYS A 31 1.72 15.97 2.82
C CYS A 31 2.66 17.16 2.62
N ILE A 32 3.45 17.16 1.54
CA ILE A 32 4.50 18.15 1.30
C ILE A 32 3.89 19.52 0.99
N ASP A 33 2.79 19.58 0.25
CA ASP A 33 2.04 20.80 -0.03
C ASP A 33 0.53 20.54 0.06
N PRO A 34 -0.14 21.02 1.12
CA PRO A 34 -1.58 20.86 1.26
C PRO A 34 -2.40 21.67 0.22
N ASN A 35 -1.75 22.53 -0.57
CA ASN A 35 -2.41 23.27 -1.65
C ASN A 35 -2.22 22.60 -3.01
N ASP A 36 -1.42 21.53 -3.09
CA ASP A 36 -1.34 20.70 -4.29
C ASP A 36 -2.62 19.88 -4.43
N GLU A 37 -3.38 20.12 -5.49
CA GLU A 37 -4.64 19.40 -5.77
C GLU A 37 -4.45 17.91 -6.00
N TYR A 38 -3.20 17.47 -6.27
CA TYR A 38 -2.83 16.06 -6.45
C TYR A 38 -2.20 15.44 -5.21
N ALA A 39 -1.96 16.21 -4.15
CA ALA A 39 -1.39 15.68 -2.92
C ALA A 39 -2.38 14.75 -2.21
N ASP A 40 -1.92 13.57 -1.82
CA ASP A 40 -2.70 12.71 -0.95
C ASP A 40 -2.65 13.20 0.50
N VAL A 41 -3.64 14.00 0.87
CA VAL A 41 -3.78 14.56 2.23
C VAL A 41 -4.31 13.54 3.25
N TYR A 42 -4.73 12.35 2.80
CA TYR A 42 -5.41 11.36 3.65
C TYR A 42 -4.50 10.20 4.09
N GLY A 43 -3.35 10.03 3.46
CA GLY A 43 -2.39 8.98 3.81
C GLY A 43 -2.86 7.56 3.46
N HIS A 44 -3.05 7.28 2.19
CA HIS A 44 -3.55 5.99 1.70
C HIS A 44 -2.46 4.90 1.73
N SER A 45 -2.22 4.31 2.90
CA SER A 45 -1.21 3.26 3.09
C SER A 45 -1.44 2.01 2.21
N ASP A 46 -2.69 1.75 1.78
CA ASP A 46 -3.06 0.63 0.92
C ASP A 46 -2.62 0.78 -0.54
N GLY A 47 -2.10 1.95 -0.93
CA GLY A 47 -1.37 2.18 -2.16
C GLY A 47 0.15 1.96 -2.04
N PHE A 48 0.69 1.81 -0.83
CA PHE A 48 2.13 1.72 -0.57
C PHE A 48 2.59 0.37 -0.08
N VAL A 49 1.86 -0.24 0.83
CA VAL A 49 2.24 -1.48 1.48
C VAL A 49 1.07 -2.44 1.60
N ARG A 50 1.35 -3.73 1.39
CA ARG A 50 0.36 -4.81 1.51
C ARG A 50 0.95 -5.98 2.27
N TRP A 51 0.30 -6.38 3.36
CA TRP A 51 0.66 -7.60 4.07
C TRP A 51 0.29 -8.85 3.27
N CYS A 52 1.24 -9.80 3.19
CA CYS A 52 1.12 -11.05 2.44
C CYS A 52 1.11 -12.30 3.32
N GLY A 53 1.07 -12.12 4.63
CA GLY A 53 1.09 -13.22 5.61
C GLY A 53 2.44 -13.33 6.34
N GLY A 54 2.42 -13.87 7.57
CA GLY A 54 3.62 -13.93 8.41
C GLY A 54 4.22 -12.55 8.64
N ASN A 55 5.52 -12.43 8.40
CA ASN A 55 6.27 -11.18 8.46
C ASN A 55 6.55 -10.56 7.08
N LYS A 56 5.82 -10.93 6.03
CA LYS A 56 6.08 -10.48 4.66
C LYS A 56 5.13 -9.38 4.22
N VAL A 57 5.69 -8.35 3.59
CA VAL A 57 4.95 -7.25 2.96
C VAL A 57 5.41 -7.01 1.53
N LEU A 58 4.46 -6.67 0.66
CA LEU A 58 4.73 -6.06 -0.64
C LEU A 58 4.75 -4.55 -0.49
N MET A 59 5.74 -3.90 -1.07
CA MET A 59 5.76 -2.45 -1.24
C MET A 59 5.62 -2.09 -2.70
N SER A 60 4.82 -1.06 -2.98
CA SER A 60 4.74 -0.51 -4.33
C SER A 60 6.00 0.28 -4.67
N ASN A 61 6.25 0.46 -5.97
CA ASN A 61 7.39 1.24 -6.44
C ASN A 61 7.08 2.75 -6.42
N HIS A 62 7.18 3.35 -5.25
CA HIS A 62 7.05 4.82 -5.09
C HIS A 62 8.37 5.59 -5.11
N ARG A 63 9.52 4.89 -5.17
CA ARG A 63 10.81 5.57 -5.08
C ARG A 63 11.11 6.53 -6.23
N ASP A 64 10.37 6.42 -7.34
CA ASP A 64 10.49 7.35 -8.45
C ASP A 64 9.67 8.64 -8.22
N PHE A 65 8.72 8.62 -7.28
CA PHE A 65 7.86 9.74 -6.93
C PHE A 65 8.34 10.45 -5.66
N ASP A 66 8.52 9.72 -4.58
CA ASP A 66 9.03 10.26 -3.32
C ASP A 66 10.03 9.31 -2.63
N LYS A 67 11.31 9.62 -2.81
CA LYS A 67 12.40 8.83 -2.22
C LYS A 67 12.43 8.89 -0.71
N VAL A 68 12.05 10.00 -0.11
CA VAL A 68 12.11 10.20 1.34
C VAL A 68 11.02 9.36 2.01
N GLU A 69 9.80 9.44 1.52
CA GLU A 69 8.66 8.66 2.02
C GLU A 69 8.89 7.16 1.94
N VAL A 70 9.37 6.67 0.78
CA VAL A 70 9.67 5.25 0.59
C VAL A 70 10.78 4.77 1.53
N MET A 71 11.82 5.60 1.76
CA MET A 71 12.89 5.25 2.69
C MET A 71 12.40 5.17 4.14
N GLU A 72 11.55 6.11 4.57
CA GLU A 72 10.98 6.10 5.92
C GLU A 72 10.04 4.92 6.13
N MET A 73 9.18 4.63 5.15
CA MET A 73 8.29 3.48 5.20
C MET A 73 9.07 2.17 5.27
N ARG A 74 10.10 2.01 4.44
CA ARG A 74 11.00 0.85 4.47
C ARG A 74 11.63 0.71 5.85
N ARG A 75 12.17 1.78 6.41
CA ARG A 75 12.80 1.78 7.74
C ARG A 75 11.83 1.33 8.84
N ILE A 76 10.58 1.75 8.77
CA ILE A 76 9.55 1.31 9.72
C ILE A 76 9.26 -0.17 9.56
N MET A 77 9.06 -0.65 8.34
CA MET A 77 8.83 -2.07 8.09
C MET A 77 9.99 -2.93 8.59
N GLU A 78 11.23 -2.49 8.36
CA GLU A 78 12.44 -3.16 8.84
C GLU A 78 12.54 -3.14 10.37
N LEU A 79 12.14 -2.04 11.03
CA LEU A 79 12.10 -1.93 12.49
C LEU A 79 11.15 -2.95 13.13
N TYR A 80 10.06 -3.28 12.45
CA TYR A 80 9.10 -4.31 12.84
C TYR A 80 9.43 -5.69 12.26
N GLU A 81 10.65 -5.89 11.77
CA GLU A 81 11.18 -7.17 11.26
C GLU A 81 10.38 -7.75 10.08
N PHE A 82 9.76 -6.88 9.26
CA PHE A 82 9.12 -7.33 8.03
C PHE A 82 10.12 -7.63 6.93
N GLU A 83 9.90 -8.73 6.24
CA GLU A 83 10.53 -9.06 4.96
C GLU A 83 9.83 -8.26 3.84
N ILE A 84 10.57 -7.36 3.20
CA ILE A 84 10.04 -6.45 2.21
C ILE A 84 10.34 -6.98 0.81
N GLU A 85 9.30 -7.23 0.03
CA GLU A 85 9.39 -7.43 -1.42
C GLU A 85 8.90 -6.16 -2.12
N GLU A 86 9.79 -5.46 -2.80
CA GLU A 86 9.45 -4.24 -3.53
C GLU A 86 9.04 -4.58 -4.97
N MET A 87 7.85 -4.14 -5.38
CA MET A 87 7.36 -4.28 -6.74
C MET A 87 7.98 -3.17 -7.60
N PHE A 88 9.17 -3.43 -8.13
CA PHE A 88 9.87 -2.46 -8.96
C PHE A 88 9.44 -2.57 -10.43
N PHE A 89 9.01 -1.44 -11.00
CA PHE A 89 8.72 -1.30 -12.42
C PHE A 89 9.52 -0.13 -12.99
N ASP A 90 10.17 -0.36 -14.14
CA ASP A 90 10.81 0.70 -14.91
C ASP A 90 9.74 1.46 -15.72
N VAL A 91 9.12 2.44 -15.08
CA VAL A 91 8.05 3.25 -15.70
C VAL A 91 8.66 4.22 -16.69
N LYS A 92 8.57 3.88 -17.96
CA LYS A 92 9.07 4.73 -19.06
C LYS A 92 8.15 5.89 -19.41
N ASN A 93 6.92 5.87 -18.93
CA ASN A 93 5.93 6.89 -19.24
C ASN A 93 5.38 7.54 -17.97
N PRO A 94 5.77 8.80 -17.66
CA PRO A 94 5.33 9.51 -16.47
C PRO A 94 3.81 9.78 -16.42
N ASN A 95 3.08 9.56 -17.52
CA ASN A 95 1.62 9.68 -17.51
C ASN A 95 0.90 8.39 -17.06
N TYR A 96 1.63 7.35 -16.62
CA TYR A 96 1.09 6.07 -16.16
C TYR A 96 1.61 5.71 -14.77
N ASP A 97 1.46 6.60 -13.83
CA ASP A 97 1.87 6.45 -12.43
C ASP A 97 0.89 5.62 -11.58
N TRP A 98 0.10 4.75 -12.19
CA TRP A 98 -0.83 3.87 -11.47
C TRP A 98 -0.18 2.61 -10.88
N ASN A 99 1.13 2.55 -10.85
CA ASN A 99 1.86 1.39 -10.32
C ASN A 99 1.50 1.07 -8.86
N TRP A 100 1.19 2.09 -8.06
CA TRP A 100 0.71 1.95 -6.70
C TRP A 100 -0.55 1.09 -6.61
N ALA A 101 -1.41 1.15 -7.61
CA ALA A 101 -2.70 0.46 -7.58
C ALA A 101 -2.59 -1.07 -7.70
N TYR A 102 -1.46 -1.63 -8.11
CA TYR A 102 -1.30 -3.08 -8.20
C TYR A 102 -1.40 -3.80 -6.85
N ILE A 103 -0.93 -3.18 -5.77
CA ILE A 103 -1.06 -3.75 -4.43
C ILE A 103 -2.42 -3.46 -3.77
N ASN A 104 -3.21 -2.59 -4.38
CA ASN A 104 -4.57 -2.27 -3.96
C ASN A 104 -5.58 -3.32 -4.46
N TYR A 105 -5.23 -4.59 -4.26
CA TYR A 105 -6.05 -5.71 -4.67
C TYR A 105 -7.06 -6.13 -3.60
N LEU A 106 -8.17 -6.76 -4.04
CA LEU A 106 -9.12 -7.43 -3.17
C LEU A 106 -8.66 -8.87 -2.90
N GLN A 107 -8.62 -9.26 -1.64
CA GLN A 107 -8.39 -10.65 -1.24
C GLN A 107 -9.55 -11.19 -0.41
N VAL A 108 -10.09 -12.32 -0.81
CA VAL A 108 -11.12 -13.05 -0.07
C VAL A 108 -10.69 -14.51 0.04
N GLY A 109 -10.27 -14.92 1.23
CA GLY A 109 -9.69 -16.23 1.46
C GLY A 109 -8.45 -16.45 0.56
N GLN A 110 -8.48 -17.52 -0.24
CA GLN A 110 -7.40 -17.88 -1.18
C GLN A 110 -7.61 -17.32 -2.60
N LYS A 111 -8.47 -16.32 -2.76
CA LYS A 111 -8.72 -15.66 -4.05
C LYS A 111 -8.30 -14.21 -3.99
N ILE A 112 -7.53 -13.80 -4.99
CA ILE A 112 -7.07 -12.42 -5.17
C ILE A 112 -7.55 -11.95 -6.53
N ILE A 113 -8.21 -10.79 -6.53
CA ILE A 113 -8.51 -10.02 -7.74
C ILE A 113 -7.66 -8.76 -7.69
N MET A 114 -6.78 -8.59 -8.66
CA MET A 114 -5.87 -7.46 -8.71
C MET A 114 -6.12 -6.58 -9.93
N PRO A 115 -5.79 -5.28 -9.86
CA PRO A 115 -5.90 -4.37 -10.99
C PRO A 115 -5.00 -4.75 -12.15
N SER A 116 -5.43 -4.38 -13.37
CA SER A 116 -4.60 -4.32 -14.58
C SER A 116 -4.95 -3.08 -15.38
N PHE A 117 -4.00 -2.57 -16.15
CA PHE A 117 -4.11 -1.29 -16.84
C PHE A 117 -3.94 -1.41 -18.37
N GLY A 118 -3.67 -2.63 -18.88
CA GLY A 118 -3.42 -2.91 -20.29
C GLY A 118 -2.03 -2.48 -20.72
N ILE A 119 -1.06 -2.56 -19.83
CA ILE A 119 0.35 -2.22 -20.05
C ILE A 119 1.26 -3.43 -19.82
N ALA A 120 2.51 -3.34 -20.24
CA ALA A 120 3.46 -4.46 -20.14
C ALA A 120 3.73 -4.90 -18.69
N GLU A 121 3.69 -3.96 -17.77
CA GLU A 121 3.92 -4.12 -16.33
C GLU A 121 2.87 -5.00 -15.66
N ASP A 122 1.66 -5.12 -16.19
CA ASP A 122 0.59 -5.97 -15.66
C ASP A 122 1.05 -7.41 -15.40
N ARG A 123 1.88 -7.96 -16.31
CA ARG A 123 2.41 -9.33 -16.15
C ARG A 123 3.44 -9.44 -15.04
N HIS A 124 4.27 -8.42 -14.87
CA HIS A 124 5.27 -8.39 -13.81
C HIS A 124 4.56 -8.24 -12.46
N ALA A 125 3.59 -7.35 -12.35
CA ALA A 125 2.77 -7.18 -11.15
C ALA A 125 2.05 -8.48 -10.76
N LEU A 126 1.45 -9.19 -11.73
CA LEU A 126 0.82 -10.49 -11.51
C LEU A 126 1.82 -11.49 -10.92
N ALA A 127 3.02 -11.58 -11.50
CA ALA A 127 4.06 -12.50 -11.02
C ALA A 127 4.51 -12.18 -9.60
N TYR A 128 4.67 -10.90 -9.25
CA TYR A 128 4.99 -10.47 -7.88
C TYR A 128 3.90 -10.85 -6.89
N VAL A 129 2.63 -10.60 -7.21
CA VAL A 129 1.51 -10.93 -6.32
C VAL A 129 1.38 -12.44 -6.15
N GLN A 130 1.51 -13.23 -7.22
CA GLN A 130 1.48 -14.70 -7.14
C GLN A 130 2.63 -15.26 -6.30
N LYS A 131 3.86 -14.79 -6.51
CA LYS A 131 5.05 -15.21 -5.75
C LYS A 131 4.87 -15.00 -4.25
N ASN A 132 4.27 -13.87 -3.87
CA ASN A 132 4.16 -13.44 -2.47
C ASN A 132 2.86 -13.90 -1.78
N ASN A 133 1.95 -14.52 -2.52
CA ASN A 133 0.73 -15.12 -1.98
C ASN A 133 0.61 -16.59 -2.43
N PRO A 134 1.54 -17.46 -1.98
CA PRO A 134 1.52 -18.87 -2.39
C PRO A 134 0.23 -19.54 -1.92
N GLY A 135 -0.41 -20.29 -2.80
CA GLY A 135 -1.69 -20.95 -2.54
C GLY A 135 -2.92 -20.09 -2.83
N CYS A 136 -2.75 -18.82 -3.25
CA CYS A 136 -3.85 -18.00 -3.72
C CYS A 136 -4.03 -18.10 -5.24
N GLU A 137 -5.29 -18.19 -5.68
CA GLU A 137 -5.66 -17.97 -7.08
C GLU A 137 -5.69 -16.46 -7.34
N VAL A 138 -4.82 -15.97 -8.23
CA VAL A 138 -4.74 -14.55 -8.57
C VAL A 138 -5.28 -14.32 -9.97
N ARG A 139 -6.23 -13.41 -10.11
CA ARG A 139 -6.79 -12.96 -11.39
C ARG A 139 -6.70 -11.45 -11.53
N GLN A 140 -6.58 -10.97 -12.74
CA GLN A 140 -6.55 -9.54 -13.06
C GLN A 140 -7.90 -9.09 -13.62
N ILE A 141 -8.26 -7.84 -13.27
CA ILE A 141 -9.40 -7.14 -13.86
C ILE A 141 -8.96 -5.75 -14.31
N ARG A 142 -9.48 -5.29 -15.45
CA ARG A 142 -9.15 -3.97 -15.98
C ARG A 142 -9.75 -2.87 -15.11
N MET A 143 -8.89 -1.97 -14.61
CA MET A 143 -9.24 -0.94 -13.62
C MET A 143 -8.78 0.48 -14.00
N ARG A 144 -8.35 0.70 -15.25
CA ARG A 144 -7.78 1.98 -15.69
C ARG A 144 -8.66 3.18 -15.34
N ASP A 145 -9.94 3.12 -15.68
CA ASP A 145 -10.84 4.25 -15.52
C ASP A 145 -11.18 4.53 -14.06
N ILE A 146 -11.15 3.50 -13.21
CA ILE A 146 -11.38 3.63 -11.77
C ILE A 146 -10.11 4.16 -11.09
N ALA A 147 -8.94 3.62 -11.42
CA ALA A 147 -7.69 4.07 -10.86
C ALA A 147 -7.37 5.54 -11.18
N ALA A 148 -7.79 6.02 -12.35
CA ALA A 148 -7.69 7.43 -12.71
C ALA A 148 -8.47 8.39 -11.79
N ASN A 149 -9.40 7.84 -10.99
CA ASN A 149 -10.17 8.59 -9.97
C ASN A 149 -9.63 8.36 -8.54
N GLY A 150 -8.42 7.87 -8.40
CA GLY A 150 -7.72 7.78 -7.11
C GLY A 150 -8.06 6.54 -6.27
N GLY A 151 -8.64 5.48 -6.85
CA GLY A 151 -8.96 4.24 -6.14
C GLY A 151 -8.77 2.99 -6.99
N ALA A 152 -8.56 1.84 -6.33
CA ALA A 152 -8.57 0.54 -6.99
C ALA A 152 -9.45 -0.44 -6.21
N LEU A 153 -9.23 -1.75 -6.35
CA LEU A 153 -10.16 -2.76 -5.82
C LEU A 153 -10.31 -2.74 -4.31
N HIS A 154 -9.23 -2.52 -3.56
CA HIS A 154 -9.30 -2.43 -2.11
C HIS A 154 -10.14 -1.23 -1.67
N CYS A 155 -9.93 -0.07 -2.29
CA CYS A 155 -10.60 1.17 -1.95
C CYS A 155 -12.12 1.15 -2.22
N ILE A 156 -12.58 0.40 -3.23
CA ILE A 156 -13.99 0.36 -3.65
C ILE A 156 -14.74 -0.87 -3.12
N THR A 157 -14.11 -1.70 -2.29
CA THR A 157 -14.71 -2.92 -1.76
C THR A 157 -14.79 -2.90 -0.23
N TRP A 158 -15.79 -3.58 0.29
CA TRP A 158 -15.96 -3.80 1.72
C TRP A 158 -16.24 -5.27 2.00
N ASN A 159 -15.45 -5.85 2.91
CA ASN A 159 -15.63 -7.22 3.34
C ASN A 159 -16.59 -7.29 4.53
N ILE A 160 -17.70 -8.00 4.37
CA ILE A 160 -18.67 -8.24 5.44
C ILE A 160 -18.49 -9.68 5.92
N LYS A 161 -18.11 -9.83 7.19
CA LYS A 161 -18.09 -11.14 7.85
C LYS A 161 -19.51 -11.52 8.21
N LYS A 162 -19.96 -12.68 7.70
CA LYS A 162 -21.24 -13.29 8.11
C LYS A 162 -21.03 -14.17 9.33
#